data_5e01c5f8f96f1ec3706b56a3ade9b148
#
_entry.id   5e01c5f8f96f1ec3706b56a3ade9b148
#
_cell.length_a   1.000
_cell.length_b   1.000
_cell.length_c   1.000
_cell.angle_alpha   90.00
_cell.angle_beta   90.00
_cell.angle_gamma   90.00
#
_symmetry.space_group_name_H-M   'P 1'
#
loop_
_entity.id
_entity.type
_entity.pdbx_description
1 polymer ?
#
loop_
_entity_poly.entity_id
_entity_poly.type
_entity_poly.pdbx_seq_one_letter_code
_entity_poly.pdbx_strand_id
1 'polypeptide(L)'
;LSKIDRHQEQLKKYKEMLTSTLANDATYKLHEEEAKKASKQKAATKMQILKLPANDNLVKRVRELTSELRETQAALSDYLREYQRLSGSNEIEGEDGEVREIVYVAKLVKRPSKFKK
;
A
#
# COMPACT_ATOMS: atom_id res chain seq x y z
N LEU A 1 21.27 14.67 5.18
CA LEU A 1 19.86 15.12 5.17
C LEU A 1 19.62 16.25 4.18
N SER A 2 20.45 17.32 4.19
CA SER A 2 20.24 18.45 3.28
C SER A 2 20.35 18.06 1.80
N LYS A 3 21.21 17.08 1.48
CA LYS A 3 21.35 16.56 0.11
C LYS A 3 20.13 15.77 -0.32
N ILE A 4 19.57 14.96 0.60
CA ILE A 4 18.32 14.23 0.36
C ILE A 4 17.17 15.21 0.16
N ASP A 5 17.06 16.21 1.00
CA ASP A 5 16.01 17.23 0.92
C ASP A 5 16.04 17.96 -0.41
N ARG A 6 17.24 18.34 -0.87
CA ARG A 6 17.41 19.00 -2.17
C ARG A 6 16.99 18.10 -3.33
N HIS A 7 17.36 16.83 -3.28
CA HIS A 7 16.97 15.89 -4.33
C HIS A 7 15.46 15.69 -4.34
N GLN A 8 14.83 15.61 -3.17
CA GLN A 8 13.38 15.48 -3.07
C GLN A 8 12.65 16.70 -3.62
N GLU A 9 13.12 17.91 -3.32
CA GLU A 9 12.56 19.15 -3.85
C GLU A 9 12.70 19.26 -5.36
N GLN A 10 13.90 18.94 -5.87
CA GLN A 10 14.15 18.95 -7.31
C GLN A 10 13.28 17.92 -8.03
N LEU A 11 13.18 16.72 -7.48
CA LEU A 11 12.32 15.66 -8.04
C LEU A 11 10.87 16.10 -8.10
N LYS A 12 10.36 16.68 -7.02
CA LYS A 12 9.00 17.22 -6.96
C LYS A 12 8.77 18.28 -8.03
N LYS A 13 9.69 19.23 -8.14
CA LYS A 13 9.62 20.31 -9.11
C LYS A 13 9.55 19.80 -10.54
N TYR A 14 10.46 18.89 -10.90
CA TYR A 14 10.50 18.33 -12.25
C TYR A 14 9.29 17.46 -12.56
N LYS A 15 8.79 16.71 -11.58
CA LYS A 15 7.54 15.95 -11.73
C LYS A 15 6.34 16.86 -11.97
N GLU A 16 6.26 17.97 -11.25
CA GLU A 16 5.20 18.96 -11.46
C GLU A 16 5.27 19.58 -12.87
N MET A 17 6.49 19.86 -13.36
CA MET A 17 6.69 20.36 -14.72
C MET A 17 6.22 19.35 -15.75
N LEU A 18 6.55 18.08 -15.60
CA LEU A 18 6.09 17.01 -16.50
C LEU A 18 4.58 16.85 -16.45
N THR A 19 3.99 16.90 -15.27
CA THR A 19 2.54 16.82 -15.09
C THR A 19 1.84 17.96 -15.83
N SER A 20 2.39 19.18 -15.72
CA SER A 20 1.86 20.35 -16.44
C SER A 20 2.00 20.20 -17.95
N THR A 21 3.12 19.67 -18.42
CA THR A 21 3.34 19.42 -19.84
C THR A 21 2.32 18.44 -20.40
N LEU A 22 2.06 17.35 -19.67
CA LEU A 22 1.05 16.36 -20.06
C LEU A 22 -0.36 16.97 -20.03
N ALA A 23 -0.67 17.72 -18.99
CA ALA A 23 -2.00 18.35 -18.84
C ALA A 23 -2.30 19.37 -19.94
N ASN A 24 -1.27 19.96 -20.55
CA ASN A 24 -1.43 20.94 -21.62
C ASN A 24 -1.50 20.31 -23.02
N ASP A 25 -1.26 19.02 -23.13
CA ASP A 25 -1.36 18.30 -24.40
C ASP A 25 -2.81 17.86 -24.65
N ALA A 26 -3.36 18.28 -25.78
CA ALA A 26 -4.78 18.01 -26.11
C ALA A 26 -5.07 16.53 -26.30
N THR A 27 -4.15 15.82 -26.95
CA THR A 27 -4.31 14.39 -27.20
C THR A 27 -4.23 13.58 -25.91
N TYR A 28 -3.26 13.90 -25.05
CA TYR A 28 -3.12 13.26 -23.74
C TYR A 28 -4.38 13.48 -22.89
N LYS A 29 -4.88 14.73 -22.88
CA LYS A 29 -6.11 15.09 -22.16
C LYS A 29 -7.31 14.29 -22.61
N LEU A 30 -7.48 14.13 -23.92
CA LEU A 30 -8.56 13.32 -24.49
C LEU A 30 -8.48 11.87 -24.03
N HIS A 31 -7.29 11.27 -24.12
CA HIS A 31 -7.08 9.90 -23.70
C HIS A 31 -7.28 9.71 -22.20
N GLU A 32 -6.89 10.69 -21.40
CA GLU A 32 -7.12 10.66 -19.96
C GLU A 32 -8.62 10.67 -19.62
N GLU A 33 -9.40 11.50 -20.33
CA GLU A 33 -10.85 11.52 -20.16
C GLU A 33 -11.50 10.21 -20.57
N GLU A 34 -11.06 9.62 -21.68
CA GLU A 34 -11.54 8.31 -22.13
C GLU A 34 -11.21 7.22 -21.12
N ALA A 35 -10.00 7.24 -20.56
CA ALA A 35 -9.58 6.30 -19.53
C ALA A 35 -10.42 6.44 -18.27
N LYS A 36 -10.73 7.66 -17.85
CA LYS A 36 -11.60 7.92 -16.70
C LYS A 36 -13.02 7.39 -16.91
N LYS A 37 -13.58 7.60 -18.09
CA LYS A 37 -14.90 7.05 -18.44
C LYS A 37 -14.90 5.53 -18.37
N ALA A 38 -13.88 4.90 -18.98
CA ALA A 38 -13.74 3.46 -18.96
C ALA A 38 -13.60 2.91 -17.55
N SER A 39 -12.81 3.58 -16.69
CA SER A 39 -12.63 3.22 -15.28
C SER A 39 -13.95 3.32 -14.50
N LYS A 40 -14.72 4.37 -14.74
CA LYS A 40 -16.04 4.53 -14.09
C LYS A 40 -17.02 3.45 -14.52
N GLN A 41 -17.06 3.12 -15.80
CA GLN A 41 -17.92 2.05 -16.33
C GLN A 41 -17.51 0.69 -15.74
N LYS A 42 -16.23 0.42 -15.67
CA LYS A 42 -15.68 -0.79 -15.07
C LYS A 42 -16.07 -0.88 -13.58
N ALA A 43 -15.92 0.20 -12.84
CA ALA A 43 -16.27 0.25 -11.41
C ALA A 43 -17.76 0.03 -11.19
N ALA A 44 -18.62 0.66 -12.02
CA ALA A 44 -20.06 0.50 -11.94
C ALA A 44 -20.48 -0.95 -12.22
N THR A 45 -19.93 -1.56 -13.26
CA THR A 45 -20.19 -2.96 -13.59
C THR A 45 -19.74 -3.88 -12.47
N LYS A 46 -18.54 -3.65 -11.92
CA LYS A 46 -18.02 -4.41 -10.79
C LYS A 46 -18.97 -4.36 -9.59
N MET A 47 -19.46 -3.16 -9.26
CA MET A 47 -20.40 -2.98 -8.15
C MET A 47 -21.71 -3.74 -8.38
N GLN A 48 -22.21 -3.71 -9.60
CA GLN A 48 -23.42 -4.47 -9.94
C GLN A 48 -23.22 -5.96 -9.74
N ILE A 49 -22.09 -6.49 -10.22
CA ILE A 49 -21.75 -7.92 -10.08
C ILE A 49 -21.60 -8.31 -8.61
N LEU A 50 -20.90 -7.50 -7.82
CA LEU A 50 -20.66 -7.78 -6.40
C LEU A 50 -21.93 -7.70 -5.55
N LYS A 51 -22.93 -6.95 -6.01
CA LYS A 51 -24.23 -6.84 -5.31
C LYS A 51 -25.21 -7.96 -5.65
N LEU A 52 -24.89 -8.81 -6.62
CA LEU A 52 -25.77 -9.94 -6.93
C LEU A 52 -25.81 -10.90 -5.73
N PRO A 53 -27.02 -11.40 -5.38
CA PRO A 53 -27.17 -12.31 -4.23
C PRO A 53 -26.27 -13.54 -4.30
N ALA A 54 -26.00 -14.06 -5.49
CA ALA A 54 -25.11 -15.20 -5.68
C ALA A 54 -23.67 -14.93 -5.24
N ASN A 55 -23.26 -13.66 -5.20
CA ASN A 55 -21.90 -13.26 -4.85
C ASN A 55 -21.78 -12.72 -3.42
N ASP A 56 -22.90 -12.58 -2.71
CA ASP A 56 -22.93 -11.97 -1.38
C ASP A 56 -22.04 -12.70 -0.37
N ASN A 57 -22.11 -14.02 -0.33
CA ASN A 57 -21.30 -14.83 0.57
C ASN A 57 -19.81 -14.72 0.26
N LEU A 58 -19.45 -14.66 -1.02
CA LEU A 58 -18.05 -14.49 -1.43
C LEU A 58 -17.50 -13.14 -1.00
N VAL A 59 -18.27 -12.07 -1.19
CA VAL A 59 -17.90 -10.71 -0.78
C VAL A 59 -17.68 -10.66 0.74
N LYS A 60 -18.61 -11.22 1.51
CA LYS A 60 -18.49 -11.28 2.97
C LYS A 60 -17.26 -12.07 3.40
N ARG A 61 -17.02 -13.22 2.78
CA ARG A 61 -15.89 -14.07 3.13
C ARG A 61 -14.56 -13.41 2.83
N VAL A 62 -14.46 -12.69 1.70
CA VAL A 62 -13.25 -11.92 1.37
C VAL A 62 -12.98 -10.84 2.43
N ARG A 63 -14.01 -10.13 2.87
CA ARG A 63 -13.87 -9.10 3.92
C ARG A 63 -13.43 -9.70 5.24
N GLU A 64 -14.05 -10.81 5.65
CA GLU A 64 -13.69 -11.51 6.89
C GLU A 64 -12.24 -11.97 6.87
N LEU A 65 -11.83 -12.64 5.78
CA LEU A 65 -10.47 -13.14 5.65
C LEU A 65 -9.43 -12.01 5.57
N THR A 66 -9.78 -10.91 4.92
CA THR A 66 -8.91 -9.73 4.87
C THR A 66 -8.67 -9.15 6.26
N SER A 67 -9.72 -9.06 7.07
CA SER A 67 -9.64 -8.58 8.44
C SER A 67 -8.84 -9.55 9.33
N GLU A 68 -9.15 -10.83 9.24
CA GLU A 68 -8.44 -11.88 9.99
C GLU A 68 -6.96 -11.91 9.64
N LEU A 69 -6.63 -11.76 8.35
CA LEU A 69 -5.24 -11.73 7.90
C LEU A 69 -4.48 -10.55 8.50
N ARG A 70 -5.08 -9.37 8.53
CA ARG A 70 -4.46 -8.17 9.14
C ARG A 70 -4.19 -8.39 10.63
N GLU A 71 -5.17 -8.94 11.34
CA GLU A 71 -5.04 -9.22 12.77
C GLU A 71 -3.94 -10.24 13.03
N THR A 72 -3.91 -11.31 12.24
CA THR A 72 -2.92 -12.37 12.35
C THR A 72 -1.52 -11.85 12.03
N GLN A 73 -1.38 -11.01 11.00
CA GLN A 73 -0.09 -10.39 10.65
C GLN A 73 0.41 -9.45 11.74
N ALA A 74 -0.48 -8.69 12.37
CA ALA A 74 -0.12 -7.83 13.49
C ALA A 74 0.35 -8.65 14.69
N ALA A 75 -0.37 -9.71 15.02
CA ALA A 75 0.01 -10.63 16.09
C ALA A 75 1.34 -11.32 15.80
N LEU A 76 1.57 -11.70 14.54
CA LEU A 76 2.83 -12.31 14.11
C LEU A 76 4.00 -11.32 14.29
N SER A 77 3.82 -10.05 13.88
CA SER A 77 4.86 -9.03 14.06
C SER A 77 5.25 -8.88 15.52
N ASP A 78 4.28 -8.84 16.43
CA ASP A 78 4.54 -8.74 17.86
C ASP A 78 5.26 -9.99 18.38
N TYR A 79 4.84 -11.16 17.96
CA TYR A 79 5.47 -12.41 18.30
C TYR A 79 6.93 -12.48 17.81
N LEU A 80 7.19 -12.05 16.57
CA LEU A 80 8.53 -12.08 16.00
C LEU A 80 9.49 -11.14 16.75
N ARG A 81 9.02 -9.97 17.16
CA ARG A 81 9.82 -9.05 17.97
C ARG A 81 10.20 -9.68 19.32
N GLU A 82 9.23 -10.31 19.97
CA GLU A 82 9.44 -10.98 21.24
C GLU A 82 10.36 -12.17 21.11
N TYR A 83 10.18 -12.98 20.07
CA TYR A 83 11.04 -14.11 19.75
C TYR A 83 12.50 -13.68 19.57
N GLN A 84 12.72 -12.63 18.77
CA GLN A 84 14.05 -12.11 18.51
C GLN A 84 14.70 -11.57 19.81
N ARG A 85 13.91 -10.88 20.63
CA ARG A 85 14.37 -10.34 21.91
C ARG A 85 14.81 -11.46 22.86
N LEU A 86 14.04 -12.52 22.94
CA LEU A 86 14.31 -13.62 23.88
C LEU A 86 15.37 -14.60 23.39
N SER A 87 15.35 -14.92 22.10
CA SER A 87 16.26 -15.92 21.52
C SER A 87 17.56 -15.34 20.99
N GLY A 88 17.57 -14.04 20.65
CA GLY A 88 18.68 -13.38 19.97
C GLY A 88 18.85 -13.80 18.52
N SER A 89 17.94 -14.62 17.99
CA SER A 89 17.99 -15.11 16.62
C SER A 89 17.04 -14.35 15.71
N ASN A 90 17.47 -14.08 14.48
CA ASN A 90 16.65 -13.49 13.43
C ASN A 90 16.10 -14.54 12.47
N GLU A 91 16.30 -15.82 12.74
CA GLU A 91 15.88 -16.91 11.86
C GLU A 91 14.76 -17.73 12.52
N ILE A 92 13.75 -18.09 11.73
CA ILE A 92 12.66 -18.97 12.14
C ILE A 92 12.44 -20.01 11.04
N GLU A 93 12.40 -21.28 11.45
CA GLU A 93 12.01 -22.38 10.59
C GLU A 93 10.49 -22.50 10.58
N GLY A 94 9.88 -22.47 9.39
CA GLY A 94 8.45 -22.66 9.21
C GLY A 94 8.04 -24.12 9.22
N GLU A 95 6.73 -24.37 9.19
CA GLU A 95 6.15 -25.72 9.14
C GLU A 95 6.58 -26.49 7.89
N ASP A 96 6.87 -25.74 6.80
CA ASP A 96 7.37 -26.28 5.54
C ASP A 96 8.86 -26.64 5.56
N GLY A 97 9.54 -26.43 6.67
CA GLY A 97 10.96 -26.66 6.83
C GLY A 97 11.84 -25.56 6.25
N GLU A 98 11.26 -24.52 5.66
CA GLU A 98 12.02 -23.37 5.16
C GLU A 98 12.41 -22.44 6.30
N VAL A 99 13.66 -22.00 6.26
CA VAL A 99 14.17 -21.01 7.20
C VAL A 99 13.88 -19.62 6.63
N ARG A 100 13.22 -18.78 7.43
CA ARG A 100 12.91 -17.40 7.08
C ARG A 100 13.66 -16.47 8.00
N GLU A 101 14.01 -15.31 7.47
CA GLU A 101 14.74 -14.29 8.21
C GLU A 101 13.79 -13.17 8.64
N ILE A 102 13.92 -12.75 9.91
CA ILE A 102 13.19 -11.58 10.43
C ILE A 102 13.92 -10.33 9.96
N VAL A 103 13.21 -9.46 9.23
CA VAL A 103 13.78 -8.23 8.67
C VAL A 103 13.16 -7.03 9.35
N TYR A 104 14.01 -6.13 9.83
CA TYR A 104 13.58 -4.84 10.38
C TYR A 104 13.90 -3.73 9.38
N VAL A 105 12.97 -2.81 9.21
CA VAL A 105 13.14 -1.65 8.33
C VAL A 105 13.10 -0.39 9.17
N ALA A 106 14.13 0.45 9.00
CA ALA A 106 14.19 1.76 9.63
C ALA A 106 14.04 2.85 8.57
N LYS A 107 13.17 3.80 8.83
CA LYS A 107 13.01 4.96 7.95
C LYS A 107 12.66 6.20 8.77
N LEU A 108 13.04 7.35 8.23
CA LEU A 108 12.66 8.62 8.82
C LEU A 108 11.31 9.05 8.29
N VAL A 109 10.43 9.44 9.20
CA VAL A 109 9.13 9.99 8.85
C VAL A 109 8.98 11.36 9.52
N LYS A 110 8.24 12.25 8.88
CA LYS A 110 7.99 13.57 9.43
C LYS A 110 7.07 13.42 10.65
N ARG A 111 7.45 14.08 11.76
CA ARG A 111 6.66 14.03 12.99
C ARG A 111 5.32 14.74 12.78
N PRO A 112 4.18 14.12 13.19
CA PRO A 112 2.88 14.77 13.06
C PRO A 112 2.83 16.10 13.82
N SER A 113 2.22 17.12 13.21
CA SER A 113 2.15 18.48 13.76
C SER A 113 1.43 18.55 15.11
N LYS A 114 0.50 17.64 15.39
CA LYS A 114 -0.21 17.58 16.67
C LYS A 114 0.68 17.31 17.89
N PHE A 115 1.91 16.84 17.67
CA PHE A 115 2.89 16.61 18.72
C PHE A 115 3.90 17.75 18.85
N LYS A 116 3.79 18.77 18.03
CA LYS A 116 4.58 20.00 18.14
C LYS A 116 3.88 20.97 19.07
N LYS A 117 4.65 21.49 19.97
CA LYS A 117 4.17 22.57 20.85
C LYS A 117 4.88 23.87 20.51
#